data_c4c1a67d0f07bb6629dad9592747275b
#
_entry.id   c4c1a67d0f07bb6629dad9592747275b
#
_cell.length_a   1.000
_cell.length_b   1.000
_cell.length_c   1.000
_cell.angle_alpha   90.00
_cell.angle_beta   90.00
_cell.angle_gamma   90.00
#
_symmetry.space_group_name_H-M   'P 1'
#
loop_
_entity.id
_entity.type
_entity.pdbx_description
1 polymer ?
#
loop_
_entity_poly.entity_id
_entity_poly.type
_entity_poly.pdbx_seq_one_letter_code
_entity_poly.pdbx_strand_id
1 'polypeptide(L)'
;LIIETRAYARAGLLGNPSDGFYGKTISISVRNFGASISLYESPELHIEPQPQDVSTFRSIYHLRDSVSMLGYNGGIPLIKAGIKKFGDYCEDNNIKLPNRNFTVRYRSSIPRQVGMSGSSAIVVALFRALMQFYKVEIPLAILPQLVMVTETEELGITAGLQDRVIQCYEGCVYMDFDQKMIAEKGHGKYERINPELLPKLYVAYNT
;
A
#
# COMPACT_ATOMS: atom_id res chain seq x y z
N LEU A 1 -8.81 -1.53 22.48
CA LEU A 1 -9.08 -2.16 21.18
C LEU A 1 -7.79 -2.23 20.38
N ILE A 2 -7.40 -3.42 19.91
CA ILE A 2 -6.29 -3.59 18.97
C ILE A 2 -6.89 -3.90 17.61
N ILE A 3 -6.50 -3.14 16.61
CA ILE A 3 -6.89 -3.34 15.21
C ILE A 3 -5.70 -3.91 14.47
N GLU A 4 -5.89 -5.05 13.83
CA GLU A 4 -4.89 -5.68 12.97
C GLU A 4 -5.40 -5.75 11.54
N THR A 5 -4.64 -5.21 10.61
CA THR A 5 -4.95 -5.24 9.18
C THR A 5 -3.77 -5.76 8.39
N ARG A 6 -4.06 -6.26 7.19
CA ARG A 6 -3.04 -6.82 6.32
C ARG A 6 -3.34 -6.48 4.86
N ALA A 7 -2.28 -6.31 4.08
CA ALA A 7 -2.34 -6.29 2.62
C ALA A 7 -1.24 -7.20 2.07
N TYR A 8 -1.52 -7.85 0.94
CA TYR A 8 -0.64 -8.88 0.41
C TYR A 8 0.27 -8.33 -0.69
N ALA A 9 1.38 -9.02 -0.92
CA ALA A 9 2.19 -8.84 -2.10
C ALA A 9 1.37 -9.15 -3.37
N ARG A 10 1.87 -8.72 -4.52
CA ARG A 10 1.19 -8.94 -5.80
C ARG A 10 2.14 -9.46 -6.87
N ALA A 11 1.58 -10.12 -7.87
CA ALA A 11 2.25 -10.40 -9.12
C ALA A 11 1.35 -9.98 -10.29
N GLY A 12 1.93 -9.31 -11.30
CA GLY A 12 1.27 -9.06 -12.57
C GLY A 12 1.22 -10.34 -13.37
N LEU A 13 0.02 -10.73 -13.81
CA LEU A 13 -0.16 -11.94 -14.62
C LEU A 13 -0.14 -11.60 -16.12
N LEU A 14 -0.84 -10.55 -16.52
CA LEU A 14 -0.91 -10.05 -17.89
C LEU A 14 -0.92 -8.52 -17.91
N GLY A 15 -0.32 -7.93 -18.95
CA GLY A 15 -0.43 -6.51 -19.26
C GLY A 15 0.47 -5.56 -18.45
N ASN A 16 1.23 -6.04 -17.46
CA ASN A 16 2.14 -5.20 -16.69
C ASN A 16 3.31 -4.71 -17.58
N PRO A 17 3.66 -3.40 -17.62
CA PRO A 17 3.17 -2.26 -16.83
C PRO A 17 2.21 -1.31 -17.60
N SER A 18 1.25 -1.84 -18.34
CA SER A 18 0.38 -1.02 -19.21
C SER A 18 -0.57 -0.07 -18.44
N ASP A 19 -0.71 -0.22 -17.13
CA ASP A 19 -1.46 0.71 -16.27
C ASP A 19 -0.95 2.14 -16.36
N GLY A 20 0.36 2.34 -16.50
CA GLY A 20 0.96 3.67 -16.73
C GLY A 20 0.66 4.28 -18.11
N PHE A 21 0.05 3.51 -19.02
CA PHE A 21 -0.29 3.90 -20.38
C PHE A 21 -1.79 3.71 -20.70
N TYR A 22 -2.63 3.80 -19.68
CA TYR A 22 -4.08 3.63 -19.78
C TYR A 22 -4.53 2.27 -20.36
N GLY A 23 -3.70 1.28 -20.21
CA GLY A 23 -3.95 -0.07 -20.73
C GLY A 23 -4.75 -0.95 -19.77
N LYS A 24 -4.70 -2.25 -20.03
CA LYS A 24 -5.43 -3.26 -19.25
C LYS A 24 -4.46 -4.25 -18.65
N THR A 25 -4.74 -4.68 -17.40
CA THR A 25 -3.90 -5.65 -16.70
C THR A 25 -4.73 -6.71 -15.99
N ILE A 26 -4.11 -7.85 -15.73
CA ILE A 26 -4.60 -8.84 -14.77
C ILE A 26 -3.50 -9.08 -13.76
N SER A 27 -3.83 -8.97 -12.48
CA SER A 27 -2.90 -9.21 -11.37
C SER A 27 -3.50 -10.15 -10.35
N ILE A 28 -2.62 -10.78 -9.58
CA ILE A 28 -2.97 -11.71 -8.50
C ILE A 28 -2.33 -11.29 -7.18
N SER A 29 -3.02 -11.59 -6.08
CA SER A 29 -2.45 -11.49 -4.73
C SER A 29 -1.52 -12.66 -4.45
N VAL A 30 -0.31 -12.37 -3.96
CA VAL A 30 0.66 -13.37 -3.49
C VAL A 30 0.57 -13.45 -1.98
N ARG A 31 -0.32 -14.31 -1.48
CA ARG A 31 -0.71 -14.35 -0.05
C ARG A 31 0.37 -14.90 0.88
N ASN A 32 1.44 -15.48 0.34
CA ASN A 32 2.62 -15.93 1.10
C ASN A 32 3.34 -14.75 1.78
N PHE A 33 3.26 -13.56 1.19
CA PHE A 33 3.91 -12.36 1.68
C PHE A 33 2.89 -11.25 1.91
N GLY A 34 3.12 -10.42 2.91
CA GLY A 34 2.23 -9.30 3.19
C GLY A 34 2.83 -8.28 4.14
N ALA A 35 2.25 -7.10 4.15
CA ALA A 35 2.46 -6.09 5.15
C ALA A 35 1.27 -6.08 6.12
N SER A 36 1.54 -5.87 7.40
CA SER A 36 0.53 -5.79 8.45
C SER A 36 0.71 -4.52 9.28
N ILE A 37 -0.40 -3.99 9.73
CA ILE A 37 -0.49 -2.88 10.66
C ILE A 37 -1.20 -3.37 11.92
N SER A 38 -0.60 -3.08 13.08
CA SER A 38 -1.25 -3.17 14.38
C SER A 38 -1.43 -1.75 14.91
N LEU A 39 -2.66 -1.37 15.22
CA LEU A 39 -3.04 -0.04 15.69
C LEU A 39 -3.86 -0.18 16.97
N TYR A 40 -3.50 0.57 18.01
CA TYR A 40 -4.23 0.61 19.27
C TYR A 40 -4.29 2.02 19.82
N GLU A 41 -5.37 2.32 20.54
CA GLU A 41 -5.60 3.63 21.13
C GLU A 41 -4.52 3.98 22.16
N SER A 42 -4.04 5.20 22.13
CA SER A 42 -3.03 5.75 23.04
C SER A 42 -3.25 7.26 23.25
N PRO A 43 -2.68 7.85 24.34
CA PRO A 43 -2.87 9.28 24.62
C PRO A 43 -2.36 10.20 23.51
N GLU A 44 -1.28 9.80 22.83
CA GLU A 44 -0.65 10.54 21.75
C GLU A 44 -0.50 9.67 20.50
N LEU A 45 -0.41 10.31 19.32
CA LEU A 45 -0.08 9.61 18.09
C LEU A 45 1.39 9.22 18.10
N HIS A 46 1.65 7.92 18.07
CA HIS A 46 3.00 7.38 18.07
C HIS A 46 3.20 6.37 16.94
N ILE A 47 4.32 6.47 16.24
CA ILE A 47 4.74 5.52 15.19
C ILE A 47 5.91 4.73 15.74
N GLU A 48 5.73 3.43 15.99
CA GLU A 48 6.80 2.57 16.47
C GLU A 48 7.77 2.22 15.33
N PRO A 49 9.07 2.55 15.48
CA PRO A 49 10.07 2.19 14.49
C PRO A 49 10.28 0.67 14.44
N GLN A 50 10.58 0.15 13.26
CA GLN A 50 11.01 -1.23 13.08
C GLN A 50 12.54 -1.32 13.08
N PRO A 51 13.12 -2.52 13.27
CA PRO A 51 14.57 -2.71 13.15
C PRO A 51 15.16 -2.24 11.83
N GLN A 52 14.34 -2.18 10.78
CA GLN A 52 14.75 -1.70 9.45
C GLN A 52 14.74 -0.17 9.32
N ASP A 53 14.12 0.56 10.25
CA ASP A 53 14.10 2.03 10.28
C ASP A 53 15.34 2.57 11.03
N VAL A 54 16.48 1.90 10.86
CA VAL A 54 17.73 2.20 11.57
C VAL A 54 18.25 3.58 11.16
N SER A 55 18.53 4.41 12.14
CA SER A 55 19.20 5.71 11.97
C SER A 55 20.63 5.72 12.50
N THR A 56 21.14 4.59 12.99
CA THR A 56 22.49 4.47 13.53
C THR A 56 23.31 3.47 12.73
N PHE A 57 24.46 3.91 12.23
CA PHE A 57 25.35 3.13 11.37
C PHE A 57 26.74 3.06 11.99
N ARG A 58 27.39 1.90 11.88
CA ARG A 58 28.74 1.65 12.42
C ARG A 58 29.82 2.42 11.68
N SER A 59 29.56 2.75 10.40
CA SER A 59 30.49 3.48 9.52
C SER A 59 29.75 4.01 8.30
N ILE A 60 30.41 4.89 7.53
CA ILE A 60 29.90 5.36 6.22
C ILE A 60 29.71 4.19 5.24
N TYR A 61 30.55 3.16 5.29
CA TYR A 61 30.42 1.96 4.45
C TYR A 61 29.18 1.16 4.83
N HIS A 62 28.93 1.00 6.13
CA HIS A 62 27.70 0.35 6.62
C HIS A 62 26.44 1.13 6.20
N LEU A 63 26.46 2.46 6.26
CA LEU A 63 25.38 3.29 5.72
C LEU A 63 25.16 3.05 4.23
N ARG A 64 26.25 3.15 3.43
CA ARG A 64 26.19 2.94 1.97
C ARG A 64 25.60 1.57 1.63
N ASP A 65 26.08 0.51 2.25
CA ASP A 65 25.65 -0.86 1.99
C ASP A 65 24.18 -1.06 2.44
N SER A 66 23.79 -0.49 3.59
CA SER A 66 22.42 -0.50 4.08
C SER A 66 21.47 0.22 3.11
N VAL A 67 21.84 1.39 2.61
CA VAL A 67 21.06 2.14 1.62
C VAL A 67 20.96 1.38 0.30
N SER A 68 22.04 0.73 -0.13
CA SER A 68 22.02 -0.10 -1.36
C SER A 68 21.08 -1.30 -1.24
N MET A 69 20.98 -1.91 -0.04
CA MET A 69 20.11 -3.06 0.22
C MET A 69 18.66 -2.67 0.54
N LEU A 70 18.46 -1.57 1.27
CA LEU A 70 17.17 -1.23 1.88
C LEU A 70 16.52 0.02 1.27
N GLY A 71 17.27 0.78 0.45
CA GLY A 71 16.86 2.09 -0.06
C GLY A 71 16.94 3.19 1.02
N TYR A 72 16.65 4.42 0.63
CA TYR A 72 16.63 5.58 1.53
C TYR A 72 15.37 5.64 2.42
N ASN A 73 14.30 5.00 1.98
CA ASN A 73 12.99 5.12 2.61
C ASN A 73 12.66 3.84 3.40
N GLY A 74 12.57 3.97 4.72
CA GLY A 74 11.94 2.97 5.59
C GLY A 74 10.42 3.02 5.55
N GLY A 75 9.75 2.29 6.44
CA GLY A 75 8.29 2.32 6.53
C GLY A 75 7.73 3.56 7.22
N ILE A 76 8.50 4.23 8.08
CA ILE A 76 8.03 5.44 8.80
C ILE A 76 7.56 6.54 7.87
N PRO A 77 8.28 6.92 6.79
CA PRO A 77 7.78 7.90 5.82
C PRO A 77 6.45 7.50 5.19
N LEU A 78 6.28 6.21 4.85
CA LEU A 78 5.03 5.68 4.29
C LEU A 78 3.86 5.81 5.28
N ILE A 79 4.11 5.52 6.56
CA ILE A 79 3.10 5.65 7.62
C ILE A 79 2.74 7.13 7.82
N LYS A 80 3.72 8.04 7.89
CA LYS A 80 3.47 9.49 8.03
C LYS A 80 2.65 10.03 6.85
N ALA A 81 3.06 9.71 5.63
CA ALA A 81 2.38 10.13 4.42
C ALA A 81 0.93 9.58 4.35
N GLY A 82 0.75 8.29 4.71
CA GLY A 82 -0.58 7.67 4.73
C GLY A 82 -1.51 8.29 5.78
N ILE A 83 -1.01 8.59 6.99
CA ILE A 83 -1.80 9.27 8.03
C ILE A 83 -2.20 10.67 7.57
N LYS A 84 -1.25 11.44 7.00
CA LYS A 84 -1.51 12.77 6.44
C LYS A 84 -2.60 12.70 5.37
N LYS A 85 -2.41 11.87 4.35
CA LYS A 85 -3.35 11.75 3.22
C LYS A 85 -4.74 11.24 3.64
N PHE A 86 -4.82 10.38 4.67
CA PHE A 86 -6.11 10.00 5.26
C PHE A 86 -6.80 11.19 5.95
N GLY A 87 -6.03 12.02 6.65
CA GLY A 87 -6.53 13.26 7.25
C GLY A 87 -7.05 14.24 6.19
N ASP A 88 -6.25 14.49 5.15
CA ASP A 88 -6.62 15.34 4.01
C ASP A 88 -7.95 14.84 3.37
N TYR A 89 -8.05 13.53 3.10
CA TYR A 89 -9.28 12.93 2.56
C TYR A 89 -10.49 13.19 3.46
N CYS A 90 -10.33 13.06 4.77
CA CYS A 90 -11.42 13.30 5.71
C CYS A 90 -11.84 14.78 5.71
N GLU A 91 -10.88 15.71 5.66
CA GLU A 91 -11.14 17.15 5.59
C GLU A 91 -11.86 17.52 4.29
N ASP A 92 -11.37 17.06 3.13
CA ASP A 92 -11.95 17.31 1.81
C ASP A 92 -13.39 16.79 1.69
N ASN A 93 -13.70 15.70 2.39
CA ASN A 93 -15.04 15.11 2.40
C ASN A 93 -15.90 15.53 3.61
N ASN A 94 -15.47 16.55 4.38
CA ASN A 94 -16.18 17.05 5.57
C ASN A 94 -16.44 15.97 6.64
N ILE A 95 -15.56 14.98 6.75
CA ILE A 95 -15.62 13.92 7.75
C ILE A 95 -14.90 14.37 9.02
N LYS A 96 -15.65 14.58 10.09
CA LYS A 96 -15.07 14.95 11.39
C LYS A 96 -14.53 13.71 12.11
N LEU A 97 -13.23 13.67 12.29
CA LEU A 97 -12.59 12.62 13.08
C LEU A 97 -12.79 12.88 14.59
N PRO A 98 -13.09 11.84 15.38
CA PRO A 98 -13.12 11.97 16.84
C PRO A 98 -11.70 12.28 17.36
N ASN A 99 -11.65 13.05 18.48
CA ASN A 99 -10.38 13.38 19.14
C ASN A 99 -9.81 12.15 19.87
N ARG A 100 -9.23 11.24 19.12
CA ARG A 100 -8.61 10.00 19.58
C ARG A 100 -7.26 9.85 18.90
N ASN A 101 -6.27 9.42 19.65
CA ASN A 101 -4.93 9.13 19.17
C ASN A 101 -4.63 7.64 19.23
N PHE A 102 -3.59 7.23 18.54
CA PHE A 102 -3.21 5.83 18.45
C PHE A 102 -1.69 5.65 18.35
N THR A 103 -1.25 4.50 18.79
CA THR A 103 0.06 3.98 18.44
C THR A 103 -0.08 3.02 17.27
N VAL A 104 0.78 3.17 16.27
CA VAL A 104 0.81 2.31 15.08
C VAL A 104 2.15 1.60 14.96
N ARG A 105 2.08 0.29 14.72
CA ARG A 105 3.22 -0.57 14.39
C ARG A 105 2.97 -1.21 13.04
N TYR A 106 4.01 -1.28 12.20
CA TYR A 106 3.94 -2.00 10.93
C TYR A 106 4.94 -3.15 10.88
N ARG A 107 4.66 -4.16 10.06
CA ARG A 107 5.58 -5.25 9.73
C ARG A 107 5.39 -5.63 8.27
N SER A 108 6.46 -6.06 7.61
CA SER A 108 6.37 -6.57 6.23
C SER A 108 7.24 -7.80 6.07
N SER A 109 6.66 -8.85 5.50
CA SER A 109 7.36 -10.05 5.03
C SER A 109 7.60 -10.02 3.52
N ILE A 110 7.19 -8.94 2.84
CA ILE A 110 7.37 -8.80 1.39
C ILE A 110 8.85 -8.54 1.12
N PRO A 111 9.51 -9.37 0.29
CA PRO A 111 10.90 -9.14 -0.07
C PRO A 111 11.08 -7.77 -0.72
N ARG A 112 12.17 -7.10 -0.37
CA ARG A 112 12.44 -5.75 -0.88
C ARG A 112 13.06 -5.79 -2.26
N GLN A 113 12.75 -4.77 -3.07
CA GLN A 113 13.34 -4.55 -4.42
C GLN A 113 13.14 -5.70 -5.43
N VAL A 114 12.20 -6.60 -5.16
CA VAL A 114 11.88 -7.72 -6.08
C VAL A 114 10.60 -7.48 -6.89
N GLY A 115 10.08 -6.25 -6.89
CA GLY A 115 8.91 -5.90 -7.68
C GLY A 115 7.58 -6.44 -7.15
N MET A 116 7.46 -6.78 -5.86
CA MET A 116 6.25 -7.32 -5.23
C MET A 116 5.38 -6.29 -4.48
N SER A 117 5.65 -4.99 -4.67
CA SER A 117 4.83 -3.86 -4.16
C SER A 117 4.71 -3.81 -2.64
N GLY A 118 5.87 -3.83 -1.95
CA GLY A 118 5.92 -3.80 -0.49
C GLY A 118 5.47 -2.47 0.13
N SER A 119 5.82 -1.33 -0.48
CA SER A 119 5.47 0.01 0.02
C SER A 119 3.97 0.24 0.00
N SER A 120 3.33 0.01 -1.14
CA SER A 120 1.88 0.15 -1.27
C SER A 120 1.10 -0.81 -0.37
N ALA A 121 1.62 -2.02 -0.11
CA ALA A 121 1.00 -2.94 0.84
C ALA A 121 0.98 -2.37 2.28
N ILE A 122 2.05 -1.68 2.71
CA ILE A 122 2.08 -0.99 4.01
C ILE A 122 1.00 0.11 4.04
N VAL A 123 0.92 0.92 3.00
CA VAL A 123 -0.05 2.03 2.91
C VAL A 123 -1.49 1.49 2.86
N VAL A 124 -1.78 0.45 2.06
CA VAL A 124 -3.12 -0.18 2.02
C VAL A 124 -3.52 -0.74 3.39
N ALA A 125 -2.62 -1.46 4.06
CA ALA A 125 -2.89 -1.98 5.40
C ALA A 125 -3.14 -0.83 6.39
N LEU A 126 -2.39 0.26 6.31
CA LEU A 126 -2.58 1.45 7.14
C LEU A 126 -3.95 2.09 6.92
N PHE A 127 -4.35 2.34 5.67
CA PHE A 127 -5.68 2.90 5.37
C PHE A 127 -6.80 2.03 5.93
N ARG A 128 -6.70 0.71 5.78
CA ARG A 128 -7.66 -0.24 6.37
C ARG A 128 -7.74 -0.10 7.90
N ALA A 129 -6.60 0.07 8.58
CA ALA A 129 -6.57 0.25 10.03
C ALA A 129 -7.18 1.58 10.46
N LEU A 130 -6.86 2.68 9.77
CA LEU A 130 -7.41 4.00 10.04
C LEU A 130 -8.93 4.06 9.79
N MET A 131 -9.40 3.46 8.69
CA MET A 131 -10.84 3.33 8.40
C MET A 131 -11.58 2.62 9.53
N GLN A 132 -11.03 1.52 10.05
CA GLN A 132 -11.61 0.79 11.18
C GLN A 132 -11.56 1.59 12.49
N PHE A 133 -10.43 2.24 12.78
CA PHE A 133 -10.21 2.99 14.01
C PHE A 133 -11.14 4.19 14.12
N TYR A 134 -11.24 4.97 13.05
CA TYR A 134 -12.06 6.16 12.99
C TYR A 134 -13.50 5.92 12.51
N LYS A 135 -13.81 4.68 12.09
CA LYS A 135 -15.11 4.28 11.49
C LYS A 135 -15.44 5.12 10.25
N VAL A 136 -14.45 5.34 9.41
CA VAL A 136 -14.56 6.05 8.14
C VAL A 136 -14.68 5.03 7.03
N GLU A 137 -15.61 5.23 6.12
CA GLU A 137 -15.75 4.43 4.91
C GLU A 137 -15.17 5.17 3.72
N ILE A 138 -14.20 4.56 3.06
CA ILE A 138 -13.64 5.01 1.77
C ILE A 138 -14.12 4.02 0.71
N PRO A 139 -14.80 4.48 -0.37
CA PRO A 139 -15.24 3.60 -1.43
C PRO A 139 -14.06 2.78 -2.00
N LEU A 140 -14.27 1.47 -2.18
CA LEU A 140 -13.22 0.56 -2.63
C LEU A 140 -12.62 0.97 -3.98
N ALA A 141 -13.39 1.60 -4.87
CA ALA A 141 -12.92 2.09 -6.16
C ALA A 141 -11.95 3.29 -6.04
N ILE A 142 -12.10 4.10 -4.98
CA ILE A 142 -11.31 5.31 -4.72
C ILE A 142 -10.03 4.98 -3.93
N LEU A 143 -10.09 3.99 -3.05
CA LEU A 143 -8.97 3.65 -2.16
C LEU A 143 -7.64 3.41 -2.89
N PRO A 144 -7.55 2.72 -4.05
CA PRO A 144 -6.31 2.57 -4.79
C PRO A 144 -5.69 3.90 -5.21
N GLN A 145 -6.51 4.88 -5.61
CA GLN A 145 -6.05 6.20 -5.99
C GLN A 145 -5.45 6.94 -4.80
N LEU A 146 -6.10 6.91 -3.63
CA LEU A 146 -5.58 7.52 -2.41
C LEU A 146 -4.23 6.91 -1.99
N VAL A 147 -4.11 5.59 -2.11
CA VAL A 147 -2.84 4.90 -1.83
C VAL A 147 -1.76 5.33 -2.84
N MET A 148 -2.10 5.46 -4.12
CA MET A 148 -1.14 5.90 -5.14
C MET A 148 -0.66 7.33 -4.87
N VAL A 149 -1.56 8.28 -4.65
CA VAL A 149 -1.17 9.69 -4.41
C VAL A 149 -0.41 9.86 -3.10
N THR A 150 -0.60 8.99 -2.11
CA THR A 150 0.24 8.95 -0.91
C THR A 150 1.71 8.70 -1.26
N GLU A 151 1.99 7.80 -2.20
CA GLU A 151 3.35 7.49 -2.61
C GLU A 151 3.90 8.51 -3.62
N THR A 152 3.10 8.94 -4.58
CA THR A 152 3.55 9.82 -5.67
C THR A 152 3.66 11.28 -5.25
N GLU A 153 2.65 11.83 -4.59
CA GLU A 153 2.60 13.26 -4.23
C GLU A 153 3.35 13.55 -2.93
N GLU A 154 3.18 12.72 -1.91
CA GLU A 154 3.80 12.97 -0.60
C GLU A 154 5.27 12.52 -0.55
N LEU A 155 5.64 11.47 -1.28
CA LEU A 155 6.97 10.86 -1.17
C LEU A 155 7.77 10.90 -2.48
N GLY A 156 7.19 11.35 -3.59
CA GLY A 156 7.85 11.40 -4.89
C GLY A 156 8.20 10.02 -5.47
N ILE A 157 7.52 8.96 -5.01
CA ILE A 157 7.76 7.59 -5.48
C ILE A 157 6.98 7.38 -6.77
N THR A 158 7.66 7.03 -7.85
CA THR A 158 6.99 6.66 -9.11
C THR A 158 6.15 5.41 -8.91
N ALA A 159 4.86 5.49 -9.19
CA ALA A 159 3.90 4.44 -8.90
C ALA A 159 2.76 4.39 -9.91
N GLY A 160 2.23 3.19 -10.18
CA GLY A 160 1.05 2.96 -11.01
C GLY A 160 -0.13 2.40 -10.20
N LEU A 161 -1.31 2.42 -10.78
CA LEU A 161 -2.55 1.99 -10.09
C LEU A 161 -2.66 0.49 -9.91
N GLN A 162 -2.10 -0.31 -10.82
CA GLN A 162 -2.23 -1.76 -10.83
C GLN A 162 -1.96 -2.40 -9.47
N ASP A 163 -0.86 -2.03 -8.84
CA ASP A 163 -0.42 -2.58 -7.56
C ASP A 163 -1.44 -2.30 -6.45
N ARG A 164 -1.94 -1.07 -6.43
CA ARG A 164 -2.86 -0.58 -5.41
C ARG A 164 -4.24 -1.20 -5.56
N VAL A 165 -4.68 -1.37 -6.81
CA VAL A 165 -5.96 -2.03 -7.10
C VAL A 165 -5.94 -3.48 -6.63
N ILE A 166 -4.92 -4.28 -7.03
CA ILE A 166 -4.89 -5.68 -6.61
C ILE A 166 -4.74 -5.84 -5.10
N GLN A 167 -4.03 -4.94 -4.43
CA GLN A 167 -3.87 -4.97 -2.96
C GLN A 167 -5.14 -4.56 -2.22
N CYS A 168 -5.94 -3.65 -2.79
CA CYS A 168 -7.24 -3.27 -2.22
C CYS A 168 -8.33 -4.32 -2.49
N TYR A 169 -8.40 -4.85 -3.71
CA TYR A 169 -9.44 -5.79 -4.15
C TYR A 169 -9.17 -7.23 -3.76
N GLU A 170 -7.90 -7.64 -3.73
CA GLU A 170 -7.39 -8.99 -3.47
C GLU A 170 -7.86 -10.08 -4.45
N GLY A 171 -7.20 -11.22 -4.41
CA GLY A 171 -7.51 -12.38 -5.26
C GLY A 171 -6.89 -12.27 -6.64
N CYS A 172 -7.69 -12.37 -7.68
CA CYS A 172 -7.34 -12.13 -9.08
C CYS A 172 -8.24 -11.02 -9.62
N VAL A 173 -7.65 -9.98 -10.23
CA VAL A 173 -8.40 -8.80 -10.67
C VAL A 173 -8.02 -8.43 -12.09
N TYR A 174 -9.02 -8.30 -12.95
CA TYR A 174 -8.93 -7.59 -14.22
C TYR A 174 -9.11 -6.10 -13.97
N MET A 175 -8.26 -5.30 -14.61
CA MET A 175 -8.23 -3.86 -14.45
C MET A 175 -8.18 -3.19 -15.82
N ASP A 176 -9.06 -2.24 -16.04
CA ASP A 176 -9.08 -1.38 -17.21
C ASP A 176 -8.84 0.07 -16.75
N PHE A 177 -7.72 0.64 -17.20
CA PHE A 177 -7.28 1.98 -16.82
C PHE A 177 -7.62 3.02 -17.90
N ASP A 178 -8.74 2.85 -18.61
CA ASP A 178 -9.17 3.78 -19.64
C ASP A 178 -9.09 5.24 -19.18
N GLN A 179 -8.42 6.08 -19.98
CA GLN A 179 -8.09 7.45 -19.61
C GLN A 179 -9.34 8.30 -19.35
N LYS A 180 -10.38 8.14 -20.19
CA LYS A 180 -11.62 8.91 -20.03
C LYS A 180 -12.34 8.52 -18.75
N MET A 181 -12.39 7.22 -18.48
CA MET A 181 -13.03 6.71 -17.26
C MET A 181 -12.32 7.21 -16.01
N ILE A 182 -10.99 7.20 -15.98
CA ILE A 182 -10.21 7.73 -14.84
C ILE A 182 -10.45 9.24 -14.70
N ALA A 183 -10.43 10.00 -15.79
CA ALA A 183 -10.67 11.44 -15.75
C ALA A 183 -12.09 11.80 -15.26
N GLU A 184 -13.10 11.02 -15.63
CA GLU A 184 -14.50 11.28 -15.28
C GLU A 184 -14.87 10.79 -13.87
N LYS A 185 -14.34 9.63 -13.45
CA LYS A 185 -14.77 8.92 -12.23
C LYS A 185 -13.72 8.90 -11.12
N GLY A 186 -12.48 9.30 -11.42
CA GLY A 186 -11.35 9.18 -10.51
C GLY A 186 -10.81 7.73 -10.35
N HIS A 187 -11.34 6.77 -11.12
CA HIS A 187 -10.90 5.36 -11.07
C HIS A 187 -11.19 4.64 -12.39
N GLY A 188 -10.47 3.54 -12.61
CA GLY A 188 -10.72 2.63 -13.73
C GLY A 188 -11.88 1.65 -13.45
N LYS A 189 -12.02 0.65 -14.32
CA LYS A 189 -12.94 -0.48 -14.12
C LYS A 189 -12.17 -1.68 -13.56
N TYR A 190 -12.61 -2.20 -12.41
CA TYR A 190 -11.91 -3.28 -11.71
C TYR A 190 -12.88 -4.42 -11.44
N GLU A 191 -12.56 -5.61 -11.94
CA GLU A 191 -13.42 -6.79 -11.85
C GLU A 191 -12.65 -7.96 -11.24
N ARG A 192 -13.23 -8.60 -10.21
CA ARG A 192 -12.66 -9.82 -9.65
C ARG A 192 -12.90 -10.99 -10.58
N ILE A 193 -11.84 -11.74 -10.84
CA ILE A 193 -11.88 -13.01 -11.56
C ILE A 193 -11.86 -14.13 -10.49
N ASN A 194 -12.67 -15.18 -10.70
CA ASN A 194 -12.65 -16.33 -9.80
C ASN A 194 -11.26 -17.00 -9.86
N PRO A 195 -10.49 -17.02 -8.73
CA PRO A 195 -9.15 -17.63 -8.71
C PRO A 195 -9.11 -19.12 -9.07
N GLU A 196 -10.23 -19.83 -8.93
CA GLU A 196 -10.36 -21.26 -9.29
C GLU A 196 -10.21 -21.50 -10.79
N LEU A 197 -10.38 -20.46 -11.62
CA LEU A 197 -10.13 -20.52 -13.06
C LEU A 197 -8.64 -20.52 -13.41
N LEU A 198 -7.76 -20.19 -12.45
CA LEU A 198 -6.33 -20.11 -12.68
C LEU A 198 -5.68 -21.49 -12.51
N PRO A 199 -4.68 -21.81 -13.34
CA PRO A 199 -3.83 -22.98 -13.10
C PRO A 199 -3.00 -22.77 -11.83
N LYS A 200 -2.34 -23.81 -11.37
CA LYS A 200 -1.34 -23.71 -10.30
C LYS A 200 -0.19 -22.79 -10.75
N LEU A 201 0.02 -21.71 -10.00
CA LEU A 201 1.01 -20.68 -10.30
C LEU A 201 2.18 -20.75 -9.32
N TYR A 202 3.37 -20.43 -9.82
CA TYR A 202 4.59 -20.32 -9.04
C TYR A 202 5.21 -18.95 -9.27
N VAL A 203 5.70 -18.31 -8.22
CA VAL A 203 6.41 -17.02 -8.29
C VAL A 203 7.86 -17.25 -7.94
N ALA A 204 8.75 -16.91 -8.88
CA ALA A 204 10.20 -16.89 -8.66
C ALA A 204 10.66 -15.43 -8.51
N TYR A 205 11.59 -15.17 -7.59
CA TYR A 205 12.19 -13.86 -7.36
C TYR A 205 13.62 -14.00 -6.89
N ASN A 206 14.46 -13.00 -7.15
CA ASN A 206 15.83 -12.94 -6.64
C ASN A 206 15.83 -12.40 -5.19
N THR A 207 16.73 -12.95 -4.38
CA THR A 207 16.98 -12.52 -3.00
C THR A 207 18.35 -11.84 -2.89
#